data_717f40e50a54c5ddfa8ed9afa54314eb
#
_entry.id   717f40e50a54c5ddfa8ed9afa54314eb
#
_cell.length_a   1.000
_cell.length_b   1.000
_cell.length_c   1.000
_cell.angle_alpha   90.00
_cell.angle_beta   90.00
_cell.angle_gamma   90.00
#
_symmetry.space_group_name_H-M   'P 1'
#
loop_
_entity.id
_entity.type
_entity.pdbx_description
1 polymer ?
#
loop_
_entity_poly.entity_id
_entity_poly.type
_entity_poly.pdbx_seq_one_letter_code
_entity_poly.pdbx_strand_id
1 'polypeptide(L)'
;VKLYGYFRSSAAYRVRIALNLKKLPYDHEAVHLTRDGGWQWREEYRAINPQKRVPSLALSTGEVLLQSLAIIEYLDEVFPEPPLFPADAIERAQVRAVAQIVACDIHPINNLAVLNYLKGPLKHDQAAADDWYRHWVVQGFDAVEALVRPGPYAFGTHVTVADLCLVPQVFNARRLKVDMAKYPKIAAADAACLKLPAFDKARPENQPDAE
;
A
#
# COMPACT_ATOMS: atom_id res chain seq x y z
N VAL A 1 -1.15 -16.36 -11.15
CA VAL A 1 -0.53 -16.07 -9.85
C VAL A 1 -1.61 -15.94 -8.79
N LYS A 2 -1.27 -16.18 -7.51
CA LYS A 2 -2.21 -16.04 -6.38
C LYS A 2 -1.71 -14.98 -5.42
N LEU A 3 -2.56 -13.98 -5.14
CA LEU A 3 -2.29 -12.92 -4.17
C LEU A 3 -2.97 -13.23 -2.84
N TYR A 4 -2.17 -13.51 -1.83
CA TYR A 4 -2.63 -13.56 -0.44
C TYR A 4 -2.71 -12.14 0.10
N GLY A 5 -3.91 -11.71 0.47
CA GLY A 5 -4.16 -10.33 0.84
C GLY A 5 -5.26 -10.16 1.88
N TYR A 6 -5.53 -8.92 2.22
CA TYR A 6 -6.66 -8.50 3.04
C TYR A 6 -7.21 -7.19 2.46
N PHE A 7 -8.53 -7.07 2.34
CA PHE A 7 -9.14 -5.94 1.63
C PHE A 7 -8.63 -4.57 2.09
N ARG A 8 -8.51 -4.32 3.41
CA ARG A 8 -8.03 -3.05 3.97
C ARG A 8 -6.51 -2.92 4.06
N SER A 9 -5.74 -3.95 3.72
CA SER A 9 -4.28 -3.86 3.77
C SER A 9 -3.75 -2.91 2.71
N SER A 10 -3.13 -1.81 3.14
CA SER A 10 -2.48 -0.85 2.23
C SER A 10 -1.38 -1.50 1.40
N ALA A 11 -0.61 -2.41 1.99
CA ALA A 11 0.45 -3.11 1.27
C ALA A 11 -0.12 -4.07 0.21
N ALA A 12 -1.23 -4.78 0.51
CA ALA A 12 -1.93 -5.59 -0.49
C ALA A 12 -2.58 -4.72 -1.57
N TYR A 13 -3.13 -3.56 -1.19
CA TYR A 13 -3.73 -2.61 -2.13
C TYR A 13 -2.69 -2.12 -3.17
N ARG A 14 -1.45 -1.81 -2.77
CA ARG A 14 -0.36 -1.46 -3.70
C ARG A 14 -0.14 -2.54 -4.76
N VAL A 15 -0.09 -3.81 -4.34
CA VAL A 15 0.14 -4.95 -5.25
C VAL A 15 -1.06 -5.19 -6.16
N ARG A 16 -2.31 -5.05 -5.66
CA ARG A 16 -3.51 -5.12 -6.49
C ARG A 16 -3.49 -4.09 -7.61
N ILE A 17 -3.11 -2.83 -7.29
CA ILE A 17 -2.96 -1.78 -8.30
C ILE A 17 -1.93 -2.17 -9.36
N ALA A 18 -0.75 -2.65 -8.94
CA ALA A 18 0.31 -3.07 -9.85
C ALA A 18 -0.17 -4.20 -10.79
N LEU A 19 -0.77 -5.25 -10.25
CA LEU A 19 -1.32 -6.37 -11.03
C LEU A 19 -2.38 -5.89 -12.05
N ASN A 20 -3.26 -4.99 -11.64
CA ASN A 20 -4.29 -4.43 -12.52
C ASN A 20 -3.70 -3.55 -13.63
N LEU A 21 -2.70 -2.71 -13.32
CA LEU A 21 -2.00 -1.88 -14.32
C LEU A 21 -1.27 -2.74 -15.35
N LYS A 22 -0.61 -3.81 -14.89
CA LYS A 22 0.07 -4.80 -15.74
C LYS A 22 -0.91 -5.73 -16.45
N LYS A 23 -2.24 -5.61 -16.19
CA LYS A 23 -3.30 -6.48 -16.75
C LYS A 23 -3.08 -7.96 -16.47
N LEU A 24 -2.45 -8.28 -15.35
CA LEU A 24 -2.16 -9.65 -14.95
C LEU A 24 -3.35 -10.22 -14.17
N PRO A 25 -3.92 -11.35 -14.61
CA PRO A 25 -4.95 -12.04 -13.84
C PRO A 25 -4.34 -12.66 -12.58
N TYR A 26 -5.07 -12.60 -11.49
CA TYR A 26 -4.67 -13.20 -10.22
C TYR A 26 -5.88 -13.70 -9.45
N ASP A 27 -5.68 -14.78 -8.71
CA ASP A 27 -6.63 -15.27 -7.71
C ASP A 27 -6.40 -14.51 -6.40
N HIS A 28 -7.45 -13.99 -5.79
CA HIS A 28 -7.38 -13.36 -4.49
C HIS A 28 -7.66 -14.40 -3.40
N GLU A 29 -6.68 -14.61 -2.52
CA GLU A 29 -6.81 -15.47 -1.35
C GLU A 29 -6.83 -14.59 -0.10
N ALA A 30 -7.99 -14.55 0.57
CA ALA A 30 -8.17 -13.71 1.74
C ALA A 30 -7.40 -14.25 2.94
N VAL A 31 -6.58 -13.39 3.57
CA VAL A 31 -5.95 -13.63 4.88
C VAL A 31 -6.45 -12.58 5.84
N HIS A 32 -7.55 -12.88 6.50
CA HIS A 32 -8.24 -11.91 7.36
C HIS A 32 -7.42 -11.58 8.60
N LEU A 33 -7.05 -10.30 8.78
CA LEU A 33 -6.09 -9.89 9.82
C LEU A 33 -6.67 -9.74 11.22
N THR A 34 -7.99 -9.69 11.35
CA THR A 34 -8.67 -9.45 12.65
C THR A 34 -9.69 -10.53 13.04
N ARG A 35 -10.26 -11.26 12.07
CA ARG A 35 -11.23 -12.32 12.33
C ARG A 35 -10.55 -13.51 12.98
N ASP A 36 -11.16 -14.13 13.98
CA ASP A 36 -10.66 -15.32 14.70
C ASP A 36 -9.22 -15.14 15.23
N GLY A 37 -8.89 -13.98 15.72
CA GLY A 37 -7.54 -13.65 16.21
C GLY A 37 -6.52 -13.32 15.12
N GLY A 38 -6.91 -13.38 13.84
CA GLY A 38 -6.08 -13.08 12.69
C GLY A 38 -5.52 -14.32 11.99
N TRP A 39 -5.94 -14.51 10.76
CA TRP A 39 -5.56 -15.70 9.95
C TRP A 39 -4.08 -15.71 9.55
N GLN A 40 -3.40 -14.56 9.61
CA GLN A 40 -1.95 -14.48 9.41
C GLN A 40 -1.14 -15.27 10.45
N TRP A 41 -1.76 -15.65 11.58
CA TRP A 41 -1.15 -16.45 12.64
C TRP A 41 -1.33 -17.95 12.46
N ARG A 42 -2.20 -18.40 11.54
CA ARG A 42 -2.44 -19.81 11.24
C ARG A 42 -1.19 -20.43 10.65
N GLU A 43 -0.96 -21.71 10.94
CA GLU A 43 0.26 -22.41 10.53
C GLU A 43 0.37 -22.48 8.99
N GLU A 44 -0.74 -22.68 8.30
CA GLU A 44 -0.81 -22.75 6.85
C GLU A 44 -0.30 -21.46 6.21
N TYR A 45 -0.68 -20.30 6.75
CA TYR A 45 -0.19 -19.03 6.21
C TYR A 45 1.24 -18.71 6.68
N ARG A 46 1.63 -19.13 7.89
CA ARG A 46 3.01 -18.99 8.38
C ARG A 46 4.01 -19.76 7.53
N ALA A 47 3.62 -20.90 6.96
CA ALA A 47 4.43 -21.65 6.01
C ALA A 47 4.65 -20.88 4.69
N ILE A 48 3.67 -20.06 4.27
CA ILE A 48 3.75 -19.19 3.09
C ILE A 48 4.57 -17.94 3.39
N ASN A 49 4.28 -17.28 4.53
CA ASN A 49 4.97 -16.06 4.94
C ASN A 49 5.37 -16.12 6.42
N PRO A 50 6.63 -16.43 6.72
CA PRO A 50 7.12 -16.48 8.09
C PRO A 50 7.05 -15.14 8.82
N GLN A 51 6.94 -14.00 8.09
CA GLN A 51 6.73 -12.68 8.68
C GLN A 51 5.28 -12.48 9.18
N LYS A 52 4.34 -13.35 8.81
CA LYS A 52 2.92 -13.28 9.22
C LYS A 52 2.26 -11.95 8.84
N ARG A 53 2.54 -11.47 7.64
CA ARG A 53 2.01 -10.22 7.05
C ARG A 53 1.48 -10.46 5.66
N VAL A 54 0.65 -9.58 5.19
CA VAL A 54 0.19 -9.52 3.80
C VAL A 54 0.74 -8.26 3.13
N PRO A 55 0.98 -8.29 1.79
CA PRO A 55 0.70 -9.36 0.85
C PRO A 55 1.80 -10.42 0.77
N SER A 56 1.42 -11.59 0.21
CA SER A 56 2.34 -12.54 -0.40
C SER A 56 1.84 -12.85 -1.80
N LEU A 57 2.74 -12.95 -2.79
CA LEU A 57 2.39 -13.28 -4.16
C LEU A 57 3.02 -14.64 -4.50
N ALA A 58 2.18 -15.67 -4.65
CA ALA A 58 2.62 -16.98 -5.13
C ALA A 58 2.60 -16.99 -6.67
N LEU A 59 3.74 -17.33 -7.25
CA LEU A 59 3.93 -17.47 -8.69
C LEU A 59 3.48 -18.84 -9.16
N SER A 60 3.20 -18.98 -10.46
CA SER A 60 2.86 -20.27 -11.09
C SER A 60 4.03 -21.26 -11.08
N THR A 61 5.23 -20.79 -10.91
CA THR A 61 6.49 -21.56 -10.81
C THR A 61 6.73 -22.14 -9.41
N GLY A 62 5.94 -21.69 -8.40
CA GLY A 62 5.98 -22.19 -7.02
C GLY A 62 6.65 -21.26 -6.02
N GLU A 63 7.39 -20.24 -6.47
CA GLU A 63 8.01 -19.26 -5.57
C GLU A 63 6.96 -18.34 -4.95
N VAL A 64 7.26 -17.86 -3.76
CA VAL A 64 6.44 -16.88 -3.05
C VAL A 64 7.25 -15.61 -2.83
N LEU A 65 6.74 -14.50 -3.36
CA LEU A 65 7.32 -13.18 -3.19
C LEU A 65 6.65 -12.47 -2.02
N LEU A 66 7.47 -11.81 -1.20
CA LEU A 66 7.05 -11.08 -0.01
C LEU A 66 7.44 -9.60 -0.16
N GLN A 67 6.82 -8.73 0.66
CA GLN A 67 7.01 -7.29 0.65
C GLN A 67 6.45 -6.60 -0.61
N SER A 68 5.53 -5.67 -0.40
CA SER A 68 4.80 -5.03 -1.50
C SER A 68 5.70 -4.34 -2.52
N LEU A 69 6.77 -3.67 -2.09
CA LEU A 69 7.70 -2.99 -3.00
C LEU A 69 8.51 -4.00 -3.81
N ALA A 70 9.05 -5.04 -3.18
CA ALA A 70 9.79 -6.09 -3.89
C ALA A 70 8.90 -6.82 -4.93
N ILE A 71 7.63 -7.07 -4.57
CA ILE A 71 6.66 -7.65 -5.51
C ILE A 71 6.43 -6.70 -6.70
N ILE A 72 6.27 -5.39 -6.46
CA ILE A 72 6.05 -4.41 -7.51
C ILE A 72 7.28 -4.28 -8.42
N GLU A 73 8.49 -4.26 -7.85
CA GLU A 73 9.74 -4.25 -8.63
C GLU A 73 9.84 -5.50 -9.52
N TYR A 74 9.61 -6.68 -8.96
CA TYR A 74 9.57 -7.92 -9.74
C TYR A 74 8.55 -7.85 -10.90
N LEU A 75 7.34 -7.35 -10.62
CA LEU A 75 6.30 -7.22 -11.64
C LEU A 75 6.70 -6.22 -12.74
N ASP A 76 7.41 -5.15 -12.40
CA ASP A 76 7.88 -4.16 -13.37
C ASP A 76 9.03 -4.68 -14.23
N GLU A 77 9.94 -5.47 -13.64
CA GLU A 77 11.04 -6.11 -14.37
C GLU A 77 10.57 -7.18 -15.35
N VAL A 78 9.63 -8.03 -14.92
CA VAL A 78 9.15 -9.16 -15.74
C VAL A 78 8.07 -8.72 -16.74
N PHE A 79 7.29 -7.72 -16.40
CA PHE A 79 6.23 -7.14 -17.24
C PHE A 79 6.46 -5.63 -17.37
N PRO A 80 7.39 -5.18 -18.24
CA PRO A 80 7.84 -3.79 -18.24
C PRO A 80 6.78 -2.77 -18.64
N GLU A 81 5.69 -3.18 -19.32
CA GLU A 81 4.66 -2.25 -19.81
C GLU A 81 3.33 -2.32 -19.01
N PRO A 82 2.79 -1.18 -18.61
CA PRO A 82 3.39 0.15 -18.56
C PRO A 82 4.46 0.22 -17.46
N PRO A 83 5.56 1.01 -17.63
CA PRO A 83 6.61 1.11 -16.63
C PRO A 83 6.11 1.81 -15.36
N LEU A 84 6.46 1.26 -14.20
CA LEU A 84 6.15 1.84 -12.90
C LEU A 84 7.33 2.62 -12.31
N PHE A 85 8.52 2.44 -12.89
CA PHE A 85 9.72 3.18 -12.54
C PHE A 85 10.27 3.93 -13.77
N PRO A 86 10.63 5.23 -13.64
CA PRO A 86 11.25 5.98 -14.72
C PRO A 86 12.56 5.35 -15.20
N ALA A 87 12.88 5.51 -16.48
CA ALA A 87 14.15 5.04 -17.05
C ALA A 87 15.34 5.85 -16.53
N ASP A 88 15.17 7.17 -16.35
CA ASP A 88 16.21 8.03 -15.78
C ASP A 88 16.51 7.64 -14.32
N ALA A 89 17.78 7.50 -13.99
CA ALA A 89 18.23 7.01 -12.70
C ALA A 89 17.91 7.98 -11.54
N ILE A 90 17.98 9.29 -11.78
CA ILE A 90 17.69 10.32 -10.77
C ILE A 90 16.19 10.36 -10.53
N GLU A 91 15.38 10.41 -11.58
CA GLU A 91 13.93 10.36 -11.47
C GLU A 91 13.45 9.09 -10.78
N ARG A 92 14.00 7.94 -11.15
CA ARG A 92 13.70 6.65 -10.52
C ARG A 92 14.03 6.66 -9.03
N ALA A 93 15.15 7.25 -8.62
CA ALA A 93 15.52 7.41 -7.21
C ALA A 93 14.52 8.30 -6.46
N GLN A 94 14.07 9.40 -7.06
CA GLN A 94 13.10 10.32 -6.45
C GLN A 94 11.71 9.69 -6.30
N VAL A 95 11.23 8.98 -7.32
CA VAL A 95 9.98 8.21 -7.28
C VAL A 95 10.05 7.13 -6.19
N ARG A 96 11.17 6.39 -6.14
CA ARG A 96 11.41 5.37 -5.11
C ARG A 96 11.47 5.97 -3.71
N ALA A 97 12.06 7.17 -3.54
CA ALA A 97 12.12 7.84 -2.25
C ALA A 97 10.71 8.13 -1.70
N VAL A 98 9.81 8.67 -2.49
CA VAL A 98 8.40 8.90 -2.06
C VAL A 98 7.70 7.59 -1.74
N ALA A 99 7.89 6.55 -2.56
CA ALA A 99 7.33 5.23 -2.27
C ALA A 99 7.85 4.67 -0.94
N GLN A 100 9.13 4.86 -0.63
CA GLN A 100 9.76 4.40 0.61
C GLN A 100 9.32 5.22 1.83
N ILE A 101 9.19 6.55 1.74
CA ILE A 101 8.61 7.35 2.83
C ILE A 101 7.26 6.76 3.25
N VAL A 102 6.40 6.44 2.28
CA VAL A 102 5.11 5.82 2.60
C VAL A 102 5.26 4.40 3.12
N ALA A 103 6.06 3.56 2.47
CA ALA A 103 6.13 2.12 2.75
C ALA A 103 7.05 1.76 3.91
N CYS A 104 8.07 2.59 4.22
CA CYS A 104 9.08 2.29 5.23
C CYS A 104 9.03 3.21 6.45
N ASP A 105 8.51 4.46 6.30
CA ASP A 105 8.51 5.42 7.41
C ASP A 105 7.11 5.68 7.97
N ILE A 106 6.04 5.69 7.12
CA ILE A 106 4.66 5.90 7.59
C ILE A 106 3.98 4.56 7.93
N HIS A 107 3.89 3.65 6.95
CA HIS A 107 3.06 2.44 7.07
C HIS A 107 3.52 1.48 8.17
N PRO A 108 4.81 1.17 8.37
CA PRO A 108 5.23 0.15 9.33
C PRO A 108 4.93 0.52 10.77
N ILE A 109 5.06 1.79 11.14
CA ILE A 109 4.78 2.27 12.50
C ILE A 109 3.28 2.47 12.76
N ASN A 110 2.46 2.40 11.71
CA ASN A 110 1.01 2.52 11.76
C ASN A 110 0.28 1.19 11.44
N ASN A 111 1.02 0.09 11.31
CA ASN A 111 0.41 -1.20 11.01
C ASN A 111 -0.34 -1.78 12.22
N LEU A 112 -1.19 -2.77 11.95
CA LEU A 112 -2.05 -3.39 12.95
C LEU A 112 -1.27 -3.93 14.16
N ALA A 113 -0.05 -4.47 13.96
CA ALA A 113 0.75 -5.02 15.06
C ALA A 113 1.21 -3.92 16.03
N VAL A 114 1.63 -2.76 15.51
CA VAL A 114 1.99 -1.60 16.34
C VAL A 114 0.77 -1.06 17.08
N LEU A 115 -0.36 -0.88 16.38
CA LEU A 115 -1.58 -0.38 17.03
C LEU A 115 -2.12 -1.35 18.10
N ASN A 116 -2.01 -2.66 17.87
CA ASN A 116 -2.36 -3.65 18.88
C ASN A 116 -1.40 -3.63 20.07
N TYR A 117 -0.11 -3.38 19.85
CA TYR A 117 0.87 -3.25 20.93
C TYR A 117 0.62 -2.00 21.79
N LEU A 118 0.28 -0.87 21.15
CA LEU A 118 -0.12 0.35 21.86
C LEU A 118 -1.33 0.10 22.77
N LYS A 119 -2.38 -0.54 22.24
CA LYS A 119 -3.63 -0.78 22.98
C LYS A 119 -3.55 -1.90 23.99
N GLY A 120 -2.82 -2.96 23.69
CA GLY A 120 -2.67 -4.13 24.58
C GLY A 120 -1.58 -3.91 25.64
N PRO A 121 -0.30 -4.24 25.37
CA PRO A 121 0.78 -4.13 26.35
C PRO A 121 0.95 -2.74 26.95
N LEU A 122 0.84 -1.67 26.17
CA LEU A 122 1.01 -0.29 26.62
C LEU A 122 -0.28 0.34 27.18
N LYS A 123 -1.44 -0.36 27.05
CA LYS A 123 -2.74 0.04 27.62
C LYS A 123 -3.26 1.42 27.19
N HIS A 124 -2.84 1.89 26.01
CA HIS A 124 -3.40 3.09 25.43
C HIS A 124 -4.83 2.82 24.90
N ASP A 125 -5.69 3.82 24.97
CA ASP A 125 -7.03 3.75 24.41
C ASP A 125 -7.03 3.94 22.88
N GLN A 126 -8.20 3.83 22.26
CA GLN A 126 -8.34 3.99 20.81
C GLN A 126 -8.02 5.42 20.35
N ALA A 127 -8.34 6.44 21.17
CA ALA A 127 -8.06 7.83 20.84
C ALA A 127 -6.55 8.09 20.74
N ALA A 128 -5.77 7.60 21.70
CA ALA A 128 -4.31 7.69 21.68
C ALA A 128 -3.70 6.93 20.49
N ALA A 129 -4.23 5.76 20.14
CA ALA A 129 -3.80 5.01 18.95
C ALA A 129 -4.12 5.74 17.64
N ASP A 130 -5.28 6.42 17.56
CA ASP A 130 -5.66 7.23 16.42
C ASP A 130 -4.81 8.50 16.31
N ASP A 131 -4.46 9.12 17.43
CA ASP A 131 -3.55 10.27 17.49
C ASP A 131 -2.13 9.89 17.05
N TRP A 132 -1.61 8.75 17.52
CA TRP A 132 -0.37 8.17 17.02
C TRP A 132 -0.40 8.02 15.49
N TYR A 133 -1.45 7.40 14.98
CA TYR A 133 -1.58 7.18 13.54
C TYR A 133 -1.57 8.49 12.76
N ARG A 134 -2.39 9.45 13.16
CA ARG A 134 -2.47 10.78 12.52
C ARG A 134 -1.14 11.51 12.56
N HIS A 135 -0.45 11.49 13.70
CA HIS A 135 0.85 12.15 13.88
C HIS A 135 1.86 11.70 12.81
N TRP A 136 2.03 10.41 12.65
CA TRP A 136 3.01 9.87 11.71
C TRP A 136 2.58 10.03 10.24
N VAL A 137 1.29 9.98 9.95
CA VAL A 137 0.79 10.28 8.60
C VAL A 137 1.04 11.74 8.26
N VAL A 138 0.73 12.68 9.15
CA VAL A 138 0.97 14.12 8.93
C VAL A 138 2.45 14.39 8.69
N GLN A 139 3.32 13.89 9.54
CA GLN A 139 4.76 14.08 9.40
C GLN A 139 5.29 13.56 8.05
N GLY A 140 4.86 12.37 7.63
CA GLY A 140 5.24 11.82 6.34
C GLY A 140 4.62 12.56 5.16
N PHE A 141 3.36 13.00 5.27
CA PHE A 141 2.70 13.76 4.22
C PHE A 141 3.27 15.16 4.03
N ASP A 142 3.75 15.82 5.09
CA ASP A 142 4.48 17.09 4.98
C ASP A 142 5.70 16.95 4.06
N ALA A 143 6.46 15.86 4.20
CA ALA A 143 7.60 15.57 3.34
C ALA A 143 7.16 15.20 1.91
N VAL A 144 6.17 14.33 1.77
CA VAL A 144 5.68 13.86 0.45
C VAL A 144 5.08 15.02 -0.35
N GLU A 145 4.28 15.91 0.27
CA GLU A 145 3.70 17.09 -0.39
C GLU A 145 4.77 18.01 -0.99
N ALA A 146 5.91 18.14 -0.30
CA ALA A 146 7.05 18.93 -0.80
C ALA A 146 7.73 18.25 -2.00
N LEU A 147 7.76 16.92 -2.05
CA LEU A 147 8.45 16.13 -3.08
C LEU A 147 7.61 15.83 -4.31
N VAL A 148 6.28 15.78 -4.17
CA VAL A 148 5.35 15.56 -5.30
C VAL A 148 5.50 16.70 -6.31
N ARG A 149 5.63 16.34 -7.59
CA ARG A 149 5.81 17.27 -8.70
C ARG A 149 4.45 17.68 -9.31
N PRO A 150 4.42 18.81 -10.04
CA PRO A 150 3.22 19.18 -10.80
C PRO A 150 2.87 18.12 -11.86
N GLY A 151 1.58 17.83 -11.98
CA GLY A 151 1.05 16.89 -12.98
C GLY A 151 -0.22 16.22 -12.48
N PRO A 152 -0.87 15.39 -13.30
CA PRO A 152 -2.03 14.62 -12.84
C PRO A 152 -1.63 13.53 -11.79
N TYR A 153 -0.41 13.01 -11.81
CA TYR A 153 0.09 12.01 -10.88
C TYR A 153 1.27 12.54 -10.05
N ALA A 154 1.74 11.78 -9.09
CA ALA A 154 2.78 12.22 -8.15
C ALA A 154 4.07 12.71 -8.82
N PHE A 155 4.41 12.16 -9.99
CA PHE A 155 5.60 12.54 -10.77
C PHE A 155 5.27 12.80 -12.24
N GLY A 156 4.37 13.74 -12.52
CA GLY A 156 4.06 14.18 -13.88
C GLY A 156 2.89 13.43 -14.52
N THR A 157 3.07 12.97 -15.75
CA THR A 157 1.97 12.49 -16.61
C THR A 157 1.75 10.98 -16.60
N HIS A 158 2.62 10.21 -15.94
CA HIS A 158 2.55 8.76 -15.88
C HIS A 158 2.44 8.29 -14.43
N VAL A 159 1.66 7.24 -14.22
CA VAL A 159 1.57 6.56 -12.92
C VAL A 159 2.91 5.88 -12.62
N THR A 160 3.38 6.05 -11.39
CA THR A 160 4.62 5.42 -10.89
C THR A 160 4.37 4.67 -9.58
N VAL A 161 5.37 3.95 -9.10
CA VAL A 161 5.30 3.28 -7.79
C VAL A 161 5.00 4.25 -6.64
N ALA A 162 5.32 5.54 -6.77
CA ALA A 162 4.95 6.57 -5.80
C ALA A 162 3.43 6.67 -5.66
N ASP A 163 2.69 6.68 -6.77
CA ASP A 163 1.22 6.71 -6.77
C ASP A 163 0.62 5.43 -6.16
N LEU A 164 1.23 4.28 -6.48
CA LEU A 164 0.81 2.98 -5.93
C LEU A 164 0.93 2.93 -4.40
N CYS A 165 1.91 3.65 -3.85
CA CYS A 165 2.08 3.77 -2.40
C CYS A 165 1.19 4.86 -1.80
N LEU A 166 1.04 5.98 -2.50
CA LEU A 166 0.35 7.17 -2.02
C LEU A 166 -1.16 6.93 -1.88
N VAL A 167 -1.82 6.37 -2.90
CA VAL A 167 -3.28 6.18 -2.90
C VAL A 167 -3.77 5.33 -1.72
N PRO A 168 -3.19 4.16 -1.40
CA PRO A 168 -3.57 3.40 -0.20
C PRO A 168 -3.30 4.15 1.11
N GLN A 169 -2.29 5.02 1.15
CA GLN A 169 -2.00 5.82 2.33
C GLN A 169 -2.99 6.97 2.49
N VAL A 170 -3.41 7.61 1.40
CA VAL A 170 -4.49 8.62 1.40
C VAL A 170 -5.82 8.00 1.85
N PHE A 171 -6.13 6.78 1.41
CA PHE A 171 -7.31 6.05 1.91
C PHE A 171 -7.30 5.95 3.44
N ASN A 172 -6.16 5.58 4.04
CA ASN A 172 -6.04 5.52 5.49
C ASN A 172 -6.09 6.90 6.15
N ALA A 173 -5.45 7.90 5.56
CA ALA A 173 -5.47 9.28 6.08
C ALA A 173 -6.90 9.81 6.19
N ARG A 174 -7.73 9.60 5.15
CA ARG A 174 -9.15 9.97 5.18
C ARG A 174 -9.93 9.20 6.24
N ARG A 175 -9.71 7.89 6.35
CA ARG A 175 -10.35 7.05 7.38
C ARG A 175 -10.05 7.54 8.79
N LEU A 176 -8.84 8.02 9.03
CA LEU A 176 -8.38 8.61 10.30
C LEU A 176 -8.67 10.11 10.43
N LYS A 177 -9.42 10.69 9.47
CA LYS A 177 -9.82 12.10 9.46
C LYS A 177 -8.63 13.09 9.46
N VAL A 178 -7.55 12.73 8.79
CA VAL A 178 -6.46 13.68 8.50
C VAL A 178 -6.99 14.76 7.56
N ASP A 179 -6.67 16.02 7.86
CA ASP A 179 -7.08 17.16 7.04
C ASP A 179 -6.32 17.18 5.72
N MET A 180 -6.94 16.64 4.67
CA MET A 180 -6.36 16.58 3.33
C MET A 180 -6.27 17.93 2.61
N ALA A 181 -6.93 18.98 3.10
CA ALA A 181 -6.81 20.32 2.51
C ALA A 181 -5.39 20.90 2.63
N LYS A 182 -4.60 20.39 3.59
CA LYS A 182 -3.19 20.74 3.76
C LYS A 182 -2.27 20.13 2.69
N TYR A 183 -2.76 19.15 1.93
CA TYR A 183 -1.98 18.36 0.98
C TYR A 183 -2.61 18.37 -0.42
N PRO A 184 -2.69 19.55 -1.07
CA PRO A 184 -3.40 19.70 -2.34
C PRO A 184 -2.79 18.90 -3.48
N LYS A 185 -1.44 18.76 -3.56
CA LYS A 185 -0.80 17.94 -4.60
C LYS A 185 -1.05 16.46 -4.40
N ILE A 186 -0.92 15.98 -3.17
CA ILE A 186 -1.25 14.59 -2.79
C ILE A 186 -2.72 14.31 -3.13
N ALA A 187 -3.63 15.19 -2.74
CA ALA A 187 -5.06 15.03 -2.98
C ALA A 187 -5.40 15.03 -4.48
N ALA A 188 -4.72 15.86 -5.28
CA ALA A 188 -4.90 15.91 -6.71
C ALA A 188 -4.41 14.61 -7.41
N ALA A 189 -3.23 14.13 -7.04
CA ALA A 189 -2.68 12.88 -7.57
C ALA A 189 -3.57 11.68 -7.22
N ASP A 190 -4.03 11.57 -5.97
CA ASP A 190 -4.98 10.55 -5.54
C ASP A 190 -6.29 10.60 -6.35
N ALA A 191 -6.88 11.79 -6.51
CA ALA A 191 -8.12 11.97 -7.27
C ALA A 191 -7.96 11.60 -8.76
N ALA A 192 -6.80 11.85 -9.36
CA ALA A 192 -6.51 11.46 -10.73
C ALA A 192 -6.32 9.93 -10.84
N CYS A 193 -5.58 9.31 -9.93
CA CYS A 193 -5.38 7.87 -9.90
C CYS A 193 -6.70 7.11 -9.75
N LEU A 194 -7.59 7.56 -8.87
CA LEU A 194 -8.88 6.90 -8.61
C LEU A 194 -9.84 6.90 -9.80
N LYS A 195 -9.58 7.71 -10.85
CA LYS A 195 -10.31 7.65 -12.12
C LYS A 195 -9.85 6.50 -13.03
N LEU A 196 -8.72 5.91 -12.74
CA LEU A 196 -8.18 4.80 -13.53
C LEU A 196 -8.82 3.48 -13.11
N PRO A 197 -9.32 2.65 -14.04
CA PRO A 197 -9.96 1.36 -13.71
C PRO A 197 -9.08 0.43 -12.88
N ALA A 198 -7.75 0.49 -13.05
CA ALA A 198 -6.81 -0.32 -12.29
C ALA A 198 -6.79 0.01 -10.79
N PHE A 199 -6.93 1.28 -10.46
CA PHE A 199 -7.02 1.75 -9.06
C PHE A 199 -8.40 1.49 -8.48
N ASP A 200 -9.46 1.80 -9.23
CA ASP A 200 -10.83 1.58 -8.78
C ASP A 200 -11.09 0.10 -8.45
N LYS A 201 -10.73 -0.82 -9.37
CA LYS A 201 -10.82 -2.27 -9.13
C LYS A 201 -10.04 -2.73 -7.90
N ALA A 202 -8.93 -2.06 -7.56
CA ALA A 202 -8.07 -2.42 -6.44
C ALA A 202 -8.56 -1.89 -5.08
N ARG A 203 -9.57 -1.00 -5.03
CA ARG A 203 -10.08 -0.38 -3.80
C ARG A 203 -10.50 -1.43 -2.78
N PRO A 204 -10.35 -1.13 -1.48
CA PRO A 204 -10.77 -2.05 -0.41
C PRO A 204 -12.23 -2.50 -0.53
N GLU A 205 -13.14 -1.57 -0.81
CA GLU A 205 -14.58 -1.83 -0.93
C GLU A 205 -14.96 -2.72 -2.13
N ASN A 206 -14.07 -2.85 -3.12
CA ASN A 206 -14.29 -3.65 -4.32
C ASN A 206 -13.65 -5.05 -4.24
N GLN A 207 -13.11 -5.44 -3.08
CA GLN A 207 -12.49 -6.74 -2.91
C GLN A 207 -13.50 -7.81 -2.49
N PRO A 208 -13.28 -9.09 -2.87
CA PRO A 208 -14.21 -10.18 -2.53
C PRO A 208 -14.38 -10.41 -1.02
N ASP A 209 -13.39 -10.03 -0.22
CA ASP A 209 -13.37 -10.15 1.24
C ASP A 209 -13.76 -8.85 1.96
N ALA A 210 -14.33 -7.86 1.24
CA ALA A 210 -14.79 -6.59 1.84
C ALA A 210 -15.97 -6.80 2.80
N GLU A 211 -16.01 -6.00 3.88
CA GLU A 211 -17.03 -6.02 4.95
C GLU A 211 -17.70 -4.66 5.06
#